data_2ba29f1455741eb97b1634ef0d4fcf01
#
_entry.id   2ba29f1455741eb97b1634ef0d4fcf01
#
_cell.length_a   1.000
_cell.length_b   1.000
_cell.length_c   1.000
_cell.angle_alpha   90.00
_cell.angle_beta   90.00
_cell.angle_gamma   90.00
#
_symmetry.space_group_name_H-M   'P 1'
#
loop_
_entity.id
_entity.type
_entity.pdbx_description
1 polymer ?
#
loop_
_entity_poly.entity_id
_entity_poly.type
_entity_poly.pdbx_seq_one_letter_code
_entity_poly.pdbx_strand_id
1 'polypeptide(L)'
;ADNAEVLSEVQGDVRLEDVDFSYIPGTPIIQGLNFHAEPGSLTAIVGPTGAGKTTIINLLMRFYDVNDGAVLVDGNDIRNLTRASLRKAYTMVLQDTWLFHGTIFDNIAYGKEDATMEQVVAAAKAAHIHSYISRLPDGYDTVLSDNGTSISKGQKQMLTIARAMLLDAHMLILDEATSNVD
;
A
#
# COMPACT_ATOMS: atom_id res chain seq x y z
N ALA A 1 16.34 -17.26 -15.52
CA ALA A 1 15.10 -18.02 -15.60
C ALA A 1 14.39 -17.69 -16.90
N ASP A 2 14.60 -18.55 -17.89
CA ASP A 2 14.17 -18.29 -19.27
C ASP A 2 12.64 -18.42 -19.50
N ASN A 3 11.87 -18.75 -18.44
CA ASN A 3 10.44 -18.97 -18.51
C ASN A 3 9.63 -18.09 -17.51
N ALA A 4 10.19 -16.98 -17.04
CA ALA A 4 9.48 -16.12 -16.12
C ALA A 4 8.36 -15.35 -16.84
N GLU A 5 7.17 -15.41 -16.28
CA GLU A 5 6.01 -14.70 -16.80
C GLU A 5 6.02 -13.23 -16.41
N VAL A 6 5.42 -12.40 -17.24
CA VAL A 6 5.23 -10.99 -16.96
C VAL A 6 3.84 -10.79 -16.36
N LEU A 7 3.79 -10.18 -15.17
CA LEU A 7 2.52 -9.86 -14.53
C LEU A 7 1.85 -8.71 -15.29
N SER A 8 0.64 -8.94 -15.79
CA SER A 8 -0.18 -7.96 -16.52
C SER A 8 -1.59 -7.95 -15.94
N GLU A 9 -2.32 -6.85 -16.15
CA GLU A 9 -3.71 -6.71 -15.70
C GLU A 9 -3.88 -7.03 -14.20
N VAL A 10 -3.11 -6.36 -13.35
CA VAL A 10 -3.08 -6.63 -11.91
C VAL A 10 -4.42 -6.35 -11.27
N GLN A 11 -4.99 -7.34 -10.59
CA GLN A 11 -6.22 -7.19 -9.79
C GLN A 11 -5.93 -6.80 -8.34
N GLY A 12 -4.79 -7.21 -7.83
CA GLY A 12 -4.37 -6.88 -6.47
C GLY A 12 -4.70 -7.93 -5.43
N ASP A 13 -4.89 -9.18 -5.83
CA ASP A 13 -5.07 -10.29 -4.89
C ASP A 13 -3.69 -10.78 -4.43
N VAL A 14 -3.43 -10.70 -3.13
CA VAL A 14 -2.15 -11.10 -2.55
C VAL A 14 -2.39 -12.16 -1.48
N ARG A 15 -1.70 -13.30 -1.61
CA ARG A 15 -1.77 -14.40 -0.65
C ARG A 15 -0.40 -14.85 -0.21
N LEU A 16 -0.27 -15.13 1.09
CA LEU A 16 0.83 -15.90 1.64
C LEU A 16 0.26 -17.22 2.12
N GLU A 17 0.82 -18.33 1.63
CA GLU A 17 0.35 -19.68 1.97
C GLU A 17 1.46 -20.45 2.67
N ASP A 18 1.26 -20.75 3.95
CA ASP A 18 2.17 -21.52 4.80
C ASP A 18 3.63 -21.08 4.68
N VAL A 19 3.87 -19.78 4.74
CA VAL A 19 5.17 -19.18 4.50
C VAL A 19 6.08 -19.35 5.71
N ASP A 20 7.24 -19.94 5.47
CA ASP A 20 8.37 -19.99 6.40
C ASP A 20 9.52 -19.21 5.82
N PHE A 21 10.17 -18.40 6.65
CA PHE A 21 11.34 -17.65 6.22
C PHE A 21 12.32 -17.38 7.36
N SER A 22 13.60 -17.50 7.05
CA SER A 22 14.69 -17.06 7.90
C SER A 22 15.82 -16.50 7.03
N TYR A 23 16.44 -15.40 7.47
CA TYR A 23 17.63 -14.88 6.80
C TYR A 23 18.85 -15.75 7.08
N ILE A 24 18.90 -16.30 8.28
CA ILE A 24 20.00 -17.15 8.75
C ILE A 24 19.41 -18.51 9.09
N PRO A 25 19.94 -19.63 8.53
CA PRO A 25 19.46 -20.96 8.85
C PRO A 25 19.44 -21.20 10.36
N GLY A 26 18.33 -21.74 10.86
CA GLY A 26 18.15 -22.00 12.28
C GLY A 26 17.63 -20.85 13.12
N THR A 27 17.42 -19.67 12.53
CA THR A 27 16.85 -18.51 13.22
C THR A 27 15.59 -18.07 12.48
N PRO A 28 14.45 -18.76 12.67
CA PRO A 28 13.23 -18.44 11.93
C PRO A 28 12.64 -17.09 12.34
N ILE A 29 12.20 -16.32 11.35
CA ILE A 29 11.54 -15.04 11.55
C ILE A 29 10.06 -15.18 11.28
N ILE A 30 9.67 -15.93 10.25
CA ILE A 30 8.28 -16.19 9.88
C ILE A 30 8.07 -17.68 9.82
N GLN A 31 7.01 -18.18 10.46
CA GLN A 31 6.67 -19.60 10.54
C GLN A 31 5.19 -19.80 10.26
N GLY A 32 4.89 -20.55 9.19
CA GLY A 32 3.52 -20.94 8.87
C GLY A 32 2.57 -19.77 8.67
N LEU A 33 3.03 -18.67 8.09
CA LEU A 33 2.22 -17.48 7.91
C LEU A 33 1.24 -17.68 6.77
N ASN A 34 -0.04 -17.50 7.09
CA ASN A 34 -1.13 -17.46 6.12
C ASN A 34 -1.78 -16.09 6.15
N PHE A 35 -2.00 -15.53 4.96
CA PHE A 35 -2.52 -14.19 4.83
C PHE A 35 -3.18 -14.04 3.47
N HIS A 36 -4.31 -13.32 3.42
CA HIS A 36 -4.98 -13.03 2.16
C HIS A 36 -5.48 -11.60 2.16
N ALA A 37 -4.98 -10.79 1.23
CA ALA A 37 -5.49 -9.46 0.93
C ALA A 37 -6.28 -9.52 -0.38
N GLU A 38 -7.59 -9.32 -0.30
CA GLU A 38 -8.46 -9.34 -1.47
C GLU A 38 -8.30 -8.08 -2.31
N PRO A 39 -8.59 -8.14 -3.62
CA PRO A 39 -8.59 -6.94 -4.47
C PRO A 39 -9.49 -5.84 -3.90
N GLY A 40 -9.01 -4.61 -3.90
CA GLY A 40 -9.76 -3.46 -3.38
C GLY A 40 -9.83 -3.37 -1.86
N SER A 41 -9.21 -4.30 -1.12
CA SER A 41 -9.17 -4.25 0.33
C SER A 41 -7.98 -3.44 0.82
N LEU A 42 -8.11 -2.88 2.01
CA LEU A 42 -7.02 -2.24 2.73
C LEU A 42 -6.66 -3.14 3.92
N THR A 43 -5.46 -3.67 3.91
CA THR A 43 -4.98 -4.56 4.97
C THR A 43 -3.81 -3.90 5.69
N ALA A 44 -3.88 -3.86 7.01
CA ALA A 44 -2.80 -3.33 7.85
C ALA A 44 -2.06 -4.48 8.52
N ILE A 45 -0.74 -4.47 8.41
CA ILE A 45 0.11 -5.38 9.17
C ILE A 45 0.56 -4.62 10.41
N VAL A 46 0.02 -4.99 11.55
CA VAL A 46 0.31 -4.33 12.82
C VAL A 46 1.12 -5.24 13.74
N GLY A 47 1.95 -4.63 14.56
CA GLY A 47 2.77 -5.36 15.50
C GLY A 47 3.91 -4.47 16.00
N PRO A 48 4.66 -4.90 16.99
CA PRO A 48 5.82 -4.12 17.44
C PRO A 48 6.79 -3.92 16.29
N THR A 49 7.43 -2.75 16.26
CA THR A 49 8.49 -2.47 15.29
C THR A 49 9.57 -3.53 15.42
N GLY A 50 9.78 -4.29 14.36
CA GLY A 50 10.73 -5.36 14.36
C GLY A 50 10.93 -5.96 13.00
N ALA A 51 11.81 -6.94 12.94
CA ALA A 51 12.24 -7.59 11.71
C ALA A 51 11.08 -8.20 10.92
N GLY A 52 9.99 -8.62 11.58
CA GLY A 52 8.88 -9.31 10.94
C GLY A 52 8.15 -8.50 9.88
N LYS A 53 7.86 -7.22 10.15
CA LYS A 53 7.17 -6.36 9.18
C LYS A 53 8.03 -6.10 7.96
N THR A 54 9.28 -5.73 8.17
CA THR A 54 10.24 -5.50 7.09
C THR A 54 10.44 -6.78 6.28
N THR A 55 10.49 -7.92 6.95
CA THR A 55 10.64 -9.21 6.29
C THR A 55 9.46 -9.51 5.38
N ILE A 56 8.22 -9.25 5.82
CA ILE A 56 7.04 -9.45 4.98
C ILE A 56 7.12 -8.59 3.72
N ILE A 57 7.50 -7.32 3.85
CA ILE A 57 7.69 -6.42 2.70
C ILE A 57 8.77 -6.98 1.76
N ASN A 58 9.88 -7.44 2.31
CA ASN A 58 10.98 -8.03 1.52
C ASN A 58 10.52 -9.26 0.74
N LEU A 59 9.65 -10.08 1.32
CA LEU A 59 9.11 -11.25 0.64
C LEU A 59 8.10 -10.87 -0.44
N LEU A 60 7.23 -9.88 -0.18
CA LEU A 60 6.26 -9.40 -1.15
C LEU A 60 6.94 -8.79 -2.38
N MET A 61 8.00 -8.03 -2.16
CA MET A 61 8.77 -7.41 -3.25
C MET A 61 9.77 -8.37 -3.89
N ARG A 62 9.89 -9.58 -3.34
CA ARG A 62 10.84 -10.59 -3.76
C ARG A 62 12.29 -10.12 -3.72
N PHE A 63 12.65 -9.38 -2.67
CA PHE A 63 14.06 -9.16 -2.35
C PHE A 63 14.70 -10.43 -1.79
N TYR A 64 13.87 -11.31 -1.22
CA TYR A 64 14.22 -12.66 -0.77
C TYR A 64 13.11 -13.61 -1.18
N ASP A 65 13.45 -14.86 -1.45
CA ASP A 65 12.49 -15.93 -1.68
C ASP A 65 12.16 -16.64 -0.36
N VAL A 66 10.93 -17.13 -0.24
CA VAL A 66 10.51 -17.90 0.93
C VAL A 66 11.29 -19.21 1.04
N ASN A 67 11.50 -19.69 2.25
CA ASN A 67 12.13 -20.99 2.47
C ASN A 67 11.13 -22.13 2.24
N ASP A 68 9.87 -21.91 2.63
CA ASP A 68 8.79 -22.86 2.40
C ASP A 68 7.49 -22.07 2.19
N GLY A 69 6.49 -22.71 1.59
CA GLY A 69 5.26 -22.06 1.24
C GLY A 69 5.35 -21.25 -0.04
N ALA A 70 4.41 -20.34 -0.23
CA ALA A 70 4.34 -19.53 -1.44
C ALA A 70 3.75 -18.15 -1.19
N VAL A 71 4.24 -17.17 -1.95
CA VAL A 71 3.61 -15.84 -2.08
C VAL A 71 2.96 -15.81 -3.45
N LEU A 72 1.65 -15.53 -3.48
CA LEU A 72 0.86 -15.51 -4.70
C LEU A 72 0.32 -14.10 -4.96
N VAL A 73 0.49 -13.62 -6.17
CA VAL A 73 -0.13 -12.37 -6.64
C VAL A 73 -1.04 -12.71 -7.81
N ASP A 74 -2.31 -12.39 -7.67
CA ASP A 74 -3.36 -12.74 -8.65
C ASP A 74 -3.34 -14.23 -9.03
N GLY A 75 -3.06 -15.09 -8.03
CA GLY A 75 -3.00 -16.53 -8.21
C GLY A 75 -1.67 -17.06 -8.76
N ASN A 76 -0.72 -16.19 -9.06
CA ASN A 76 0.59 -16.58 -9.60
C ASN A 76 1.65 -16.58 -8.51
N ASP A 77 2.39 -17.67 -8.38
CA ASP A 77 3.55 -17.70 -7.50
C ASP A 77 4.58 -16.69 -8.01
N ILE A 78 4.98 -15.76 -7.13
CA ILE A 78 5.86 -14.66 -7.54
C ILE A 78 7.24 -15.13 -8.02
N ARG A 79 7.64 -16.36 -7.68
CA ARG A 79 8.89 -16.95 -8.16
C ARG A 79 8.85 -17.24 -9.66
N ASN A 80 7.64 -17.35 -10.24
CA ASN A 80 7.42 -17.57 -11.65
C ASN A 80 7.25 -16.28 -12.45
N LEU A 81 7.23 -15.12 -11.77
CA LEU A 81 7.09 -13.82 -12.39
C LEU A 81 8.45 -13.14 -12.55
N THR A 82 8.55 -12.22 -13.51
CA THR A 82 9.74 -11.35 -13.56
C THR A 82 9.70 -10.39 -12.38
N ARG A 83 10.87 -10.13 -11.78
CA ARG A 83 10.97 -9.20 -10.66
C ARG A 83 10.53 -7.79 -11.07
N ALA A 84 10.85 -7.39 -12.28
CA ALA A 84 10.48 -6.08 -12.79
C ALA A 84 8.97 -5.88 -12.86
N SER A 85 8.21 -6.86 -13.41
CA SER A 85 6.76 -6.75 -13.50
C SER A 85 6.09 -6.81 -12.13
N LEU A 86 6.60 -7.65 -11.22
CA LEU A 86 6.09 -7.74 -9.86
C LEU A 86 6.25 -6.41 -9.13
N ARG A 87 7.46 -5.84 -9.13
CA ARG A 87 7.75 -4.59 -8.42
C ARG A 87 7.01 -3.40 -9.00
N LYS A 88 6.82 -3.38 -10.32
CA LYS A 88 6.04 -2.34 -10.98
C LYS A 88 4.58 -2.36 -10.57
N ALA A 89 4.04 -3.51 -10.19
CA ALA A 89 2.66 -3.64 -9.72
C ALA A 89 2.44 -3.01 -8.34
N TYR A 90 3.49 -2.84 -7.54
CA TYR A 90 3.40 -2.22 -6.23
C TYR A 90 3.69 -0.72 -6.32
N THR A 91 2.93 0.06 -5.58
CA THR A 91 3.24 1.47 -5.33
C THR A 91 3.66 1.61 -3.88
N MET A 92 4.85 2.17 -3.64
CA MET A 92 5.31 2.42 -2.27
C MET A 92 4.88 3.80 -1.83
N VAL A 93 4.19 3.86 -0.70
CA VAL A 93 3.89 5.10 0.00
C VAL A 93 4.87 5.17 1.17
N LEU A 94 5.82 6.08 1.06
CA LEU A 94 6.83 6.27 2.10
C LEU A 94 6.25 6.99 3.30
N GLN A 95 6.92 6.88 4.43
CA GLN A 95 6.53 7.51 5.70
C GLN A 95 6.32 9.02 5.58
N ASP A 96 7.12 9.70 4.77
CA ASP A 96 7.00 11.13 4.55
C ASP A 96 5.86 11.41 3.58
N THR A 97 4.68 11.65 4.16
CA THR A 97 3.50 12.01 3.37
C THR A 97 3.63 13.46 2.93
N TRP A 98 3.85 13.65 1.64
CA TRP A 98 3.98 14.99 1.09
C TRP A 98 2.61 15.51 0.66
N LEU A 99 2.21 16.63 1.27
CA LEU A 99 1.00 17.37 0.89
C LEU A 99 1.43 18.81 0.62
N PHE A 100 0.90 19.39 -0.46
CA PHE A 100 1.22 20.75 -0.83
C PHE A 100 0.12 21.71 -0.37
N HIS A 101 0.44 23.01 -0.36
CA HIS A 101 -0.54 24.06 -0.06
C HIS A 101 -1.60 24.10 -1.17
N GLY A 102 -2.78 23.69 -0.86
CA GLY A 102 -3.89 23.59 -1.80
C GLY A 102 -5.05 22.86 -1.15
N THR A 103 -6.11 22.64 -1.92
CA THR A 103 -7.29 21.95 -1.40
C THR A 103 -7.02 20.45 -1.21
N ILE A 104 -7.85 19.81 -0.41
CA ILE A 104 -7.84 18.35 -0.27
C ILE A 104 -8.06 17.70 -1.64
N PHE A 105 -9.01 18.24 -2.43
CA PHE A 105 -9.24 17.75 -3.79
C PHE A 105 -7.95 17.79 -4.62
N ASP A 106 -7.25 18.91 -4.65
CA ASP A 106 -6.03 19.07 -5.45
C ASP A 106 -4.92 18.12 -4.97
N ASN A 107 -4.83 17.91 -3.66
CA ASN A 107 -3.84 16.99 -3.09
C ASN A 107 -4.10 15.55 -3.49
N ILE A 108 -5.36 15.11 -3.47
CA ILE A 108 -5.72 13.75 -3.89
C ILE A 108 -5.57 13.62 -5.41
N ALA A 109 -5.97 14.62 -6.16
CA ALA A 109 -5.95 14.61 -7.63
C ALA A 109 -4.55 14.82 -8.22
N TYR A 110 -3.55 15.05 -7.39
CA TYR A 110 -2.19 15.30 -7.86
C TYR A 110 -1.68 14.16 -8.76
N GLY A 111 -1.25 14.52 -9.95
CA GLY A 111 -0.79 13.57 -10.95
C GLY A 111 -1.88 13.12 -11.94
N LYS A 112 -3.13 13.53 -11.73
CA LYS A 112 -4.23 13.23 -12.65
C LYS A 112 -4.98 14.51 -12.96
N GLU A 113 -4.58 15.19 -14.04
CA GLU A 113 -5.10 16.53 -14.40
C GLU A 113 -6.60 16.55 -14.69
N ASP A 114 -7.13 15.45 -15.21
CA ASP A 114 -8.54 15.32 -15.59
C ASP A 114 -9.40 14.63 -14.52
N ALA A 115 -8.93 14.56 -13.28
CA ALA A 115 -9.67 13.91 -12.21
C ALA A 115 -11.00 14.64 -11.93
N THR A 116 -12.07 13.86 -11.85
CA THR A 116 -13.39 14.37 -11.49
C THR A 116 -13.63 14.26 -9.98
N MET A 117 -14.58 15.04 -9.46
CA MET A 117 -14.97 14.92 -8.04
C MET A 117 -15.42 13.50 -7.70
N GLU A 118 -16.15 12.85 -8.60
CA GLU A 118 -16.61 11.49 -8.41
C GLU A 118 -15.44 10.50 -8.23
N GLN A 119 -14.39 10.63 -9.05
CA GLN A 119 -13.19 9.82 -8.96
C GLN A 119 -12.43 10.07 -7.65
N VAL A 120 -12.29 11.34 -7.26
CA VAL A 120 -11.60 11.72 -6.03
C VAL A 120 -12.36 11.19 -4.80
N VAL A 121 -13.67 11.28 -4.79
CA VAL A 121 -14.52 10.75 -3.71
C VAL A 121 -14.38 9.23 -3.64
N ALA A 122 -14.38 8.53 -4.77
CA ALA A 122 -14.20 7.09 -4.80
C ALA A 122 -12.83 6.68 -4.22
N ALA A 123 -11.78 7.41 -4.56
CA ALA A 123 -10.44 7.17 -4.02
C ALA A 123 -10.39 7.42 -2.50
N ALA A 124 -11.05 8.49 -2.04
CA ALA A 124 -11.12 8.81 -0.62
C ALA A 124 -11.90 7.75 0.16
N LYS A 125 -12.97 7.20 -0.41
CA LYS A 125 -13.72 6.10 0.19
C LYS A 125 -12.87 4.84 0.29
N ALA A 126 -12.14 4.52 -0.77
CA ALA A 126 -11.24 3.36 -0.77
C ALA A 126 -10.14 3.49 0.28
N ALA A 127 -9.66 4.70 0.53
CA ALA A 127 -8.66 4.98 1.57
C ALA A 127 -9.27 5.21 2.96
N HIS A 128 -10.60 5.09 3.11
CA HIS A 128 -11.31 5.27 4.38
C HIS A 128 -11.15 6.67 4.98
N ILE A 129 -11.02 7.70 4.16
CA ILE A 129 -10.87 9.09 4.60
C ILE A 129 -12.08 9.97 4.21
N HIS A 130 -12.99 9.47 3.39
CA HIS A 130 -14.12 10.24 2.91
C HIS A 130 -14.99 10.80 4.04
N SER A 131 -15.32 9.99 5.05
CA SER A 131 -16.15 10.41 6.17
C SER A 131 -15.56 11.59 6.92
N TYR A 132 -14.24 11.57 7.12
CA TYR A 132 -13.53 12.68 7.77
C TYR A 132 -13.62 13.94 6.93
N ILE A 133 -13.36 13.85 5.62
CA ILE A 133 -13.39 15.00 4.72
C ILE A 133 -14.81 15.61 4.67
N SER A 134 -15.84 14.75 4.62
CA SER A 134 -17.22 15.18 4.56
C SER A 134 -17.68 15.97 5.79
N ARG A 135 -17.04 15.76 6.95
CA ARG A 135 -17.35 16.46 8.19
C ARG A 135 -16.68 17.82 8.30
N LEU A 136 -15.71 18.10 7.44
CA LEU A 136 -15.05 19.40 7.44
C LEU A 136 -16.01 20.45 6.88
N PRO A 137 -16.00 21.70 7.39
CA PRO A 137 -16.91 22.75 6.90
C PRO A 137 -16.84 22.97 5.41
N ASP A 138 -15.64 22.90 4.82
CA ASP A 138 -15.42 23.11 3.40
C ASP A 138 -15.24 21.81 2.61
N GLY A 139 -15.35 20.65 3.28
CA GLY A 139 -15.23 19.35 2.64
C GLY A 139 -13.94 19.21 1.82
N TYR A 140 -14.08 18.81 0.56
CA TYR A 140 -12.96 18.65 -0.36
C TYR A 140 -12.29 19.97 -0.76
N ASP A 141 -12.96 21.10 -0.54
CA ASP A 141 -12.41 22.44 -0.81
C ASP A 141 -11.62 22.98 0.39
N THR A 142 -11.48 22.21 1.45
CA THR A 142 -10.65 22.55 2.60
C THR A 142 -9.21 22.75 2.15
N VAL A 143 -8.64 23.92 2.45
CA VAL A 143 -7.27 24.25 2.09
C VAL A 143 -6.32 23.74 3.15
N LEU A 144 -5.33 22.98 2.70
CA LEU A 144 -4.25 22.49 3.55
C LEU A 144 -3.07 23.45 3.45
N SER A 145 -2.53 23.84 4.60
CA SER A 145 -1.34 24.66 4.64
C SER A 145 -0.08 23.79 4.52
N ASP A 146 1.03 24.40 4.10
CA ASP A 146 2.32 23.73 3.98
C ASP A 146 2.75 23.07 5.30
N ASN A 147 2.32 23.62 6.42
CA ASN A 147 2.63 23.09 7.74
C ASN A 147 1.74 21.91 8.14
N GLY A 148 0.64 21.69 7.42
CA GLY A 148 -0.29 20.62 7.71
C GLY A 148 -0.78 20.59 9.15
N THR A 149 -0.86 21.75 9.80
CA THR A 149 -1.11 21.86 11.25
C THR A 149 -2.50 21.47 11.67
N SER A 150 -3.44 21.42 10.73
CA SER A 150 -4.85 21.14 11.01
C SER A 150 -5.24 19.67 10.82
N ILE A 151 -4.32 18.84 10.34
CA ILE A 151 -4.58 17.42 10.11
C ILE A 151 -3.57 16.56 10.85
N SER A 152 -4.05 15.44 11.38
CA SER A 152 -3.18 14.47 12.04
C SER A 152 -2.25 13.78 11.03
N LYS A 153 -1.18 13.19 11.53
CA LYS A 153 -0.23 12.43 10.73
C LYS A 153 -0.90 11.24 10.02
N GLY A 154 -1.80 10.55 10.72
CA GLY A 154 -2.56 9.45 10.13
C GLY A 154 -3.49 9.90 9.02
N GLN A 155 -4.14 11.05 9.17
CA GLN A 155 -5.01 11.62 8.16
C GLN A 155 -4.24 12.04 6.91
N LYS A 156 -3.07 12.65 7.08
CA LYS A 156 -2.17 12.98 5.96
C LYS A 156 -1.80 11.74 5.17
N GLN A 157 -1.52 10.66 5.88
CA GLN A 157 -1.18 9.39 5.27
C GLN A 157 -2.33 8.82 4.45
N MET A 158 -3.57 8.89 5.00
CA MET A 158 -4.76 8.43 4.28
C MET A 158 -5.01 9.25 3.02
N LEU A 159 -4.74 10.56 3.04
CA LEU A 159 -4.82 11.41 1.85
C LEU A 159 -3.80 10.97 0.79
N THR A 160 -2.59 10.61 1.20
CA THR A 160 -1.57 10.11 0.30
C THR A 160 -1.97 8.76 -0.31
N ILE A 161 -2.61 7.89 0.48
CA ILE A 161 -3.15 6.62 0.00
C ILE A 161 -4.24 6.89 -1.04
N ALA A 162 -5.15 7.82 -0.78
CA ALA A 162 -6.21 8.19 -1.73
C ALA A 162 -5.61 8.68 -3.05
N ARG A 163 -4.56 9.49 -2.99
CA ARG A 163 -3.82 9.94 -4.18
C ARG A 163 -3.31 8.75 -5.01
N ALA A 164 -2.69 7.79 -4.35
CA ALA A 164 -2.16 6.60 -5.02
C ALA A 164 -3.28 5.73 -5.60
N MET A 165 -4.39 5.59 -4.89
CA MET A 165 -5.57 4.85 -5.35
C MET A 165 -6.18 5.48 -6.60
N LEU A 166 -6.19 6.81 -6.67
CA LEU A 166 -6.70 7.55 -7.82
C LEU A 166 -5.86 7.27 -9.08
N LEU A 167 -4.58 7.00 -8.93
CA LEU A 167 -3.67 6.66 -10.02
C LEU A 167 -3.71 5.17 -10.37
N ASP A 168 -4.79 4.47 -10.00
CA ASP A 168 -5.01 3.04 -10.26
C ASP A 168 -3.95 2.13 -9.65
N ALA A 169 -3.44 2.49 -8.49
CA ALA A 169 -2.57 1.61 -7.74
C ALA A 169 -3.40 0.48 -7.13
N HIS A 170 -3.20 -0.74 -7.61
CA HIS A 170 -3.93 -1.92 -7.13
C HIS A 170 -3.29 -2.53 -5.89
N MET A 171 -2.01 -2.31 -5.68
CA MET A 171 -1.27 -2.80 -4.53
C MET A 171 -0.41 -1.68 -3.96
N LEU A 172 -0.52 -1.47 -2.66
CA LEU A 172 0.21 -0.44 -1.93
C LEU A 172 0.96 -1.07 -0.78
N ILE A 173 2.22 -0.68 -0.63
CA ILE A 173 3.01 -1.01 0.55
C ILE A 173 3.28 0.28 1.32
N LEU A 174 2.85 0.31 2.58
CA LEU A 174 3.11 1.42 3.48
C LEU A 174 4.25 1.03 4.41
N ASP A 175 5.37 1.72 4.28
CA ASP A 175 6.51 1.48 5.15
C ASP A 175 6.43 2.37 6.38
N GLU A 176 6.57 1.77 7.56
CA GLU A 176 6.56 2.41 8.88
C GLU A 176 5.34 3.26 9.20
N ALA A 177 4.27 3.12 8.45
CA ALA A 177 3.05 3.86 8.62
C ALA A 177 2.39 3.64 9.98
N THR A 178 2.66 2.50 10.59
CA THR A 178 1.92 2.03 11.75
C THR A 178 2.48 2.46 13.08
N SER A 179 3.67 3.06 13.10
CA SER A 179 4.30 3.45 14.36
C SER A 179 3.60 4.62 15.06
N ASN A 180 2.70 5.33 14.38
CA ASN A 180 2.05 6.54 14.89
C ASN A 180 0.56 6.65 14.53
N VAL A 181 -0.07 5.56 14.18
CA VAL A 181 -1.53 5.54 13.99
C VAL A 181 -2.16 5.19 15.33
N ASP A 182 -2.63 6.20 16.02
CA ASP A 182 -3.49 6.04 17.19
C ASP A 182 -4.95 6.01 16.74
#